data_4868856fc63903d96f355addc9abae77
#
_entry.id   4868856fc63903d96f355addc9abae77
#
_cell.length_a   1.000
_cell.length_b   1.000
_cell.length_c   1.000
_cell.angle_alpha   90.00
_cell.angle_beta   90.00
_cell.angle_gamma   90.00
#
_symmetry.space_group_name_H-M   'P 1'
#
loop_
_entity.id
_entity.type
_entity.pdbx_description
1 polymer ?
#
loop_
_entity_poly.entity_id
_entity_poly.type
_entity_poly.pdbx_seq_one_letter_code
_entity_poly.pdbx_strand_id
1 'polypeptide(L)'
;MKKITLAHLVIIAIFGLSACGTSLKVKKEFSPITGEKFAYQISSKVAMPDKAMNIFKARLDSQLEASGKSAPAGTKGVSQVVIIITTYDMRSSATKALLGIFAGKDTMISTVDIKDLNTNEIKNSFEVESFNTSAYGGTNSMIEDQADLIIKTLTGVPKK
;
A
#
# COMPACT_ATOMS: atom_id res chain seq x y z
N MET A 1 -20.57 -43.75 -21.56
CA MET A 1 -20.07 -43.24 -20.28
C MET A 1 -19.05 -42.15 -20.56
N LYS A 2 -19.34 -40.90 -20.14
CA LYS A 2 -18.66 -39.69 -20.60
C LYS A 2 -17.30 -39.52 -19.92
N LYS A 3 -16.23 -39.43 -20.71
CA LYS A 3 -14.88 -39.04 -20.26
C LYS A 3 -14.81 -37.53 -20.07
N ILE A 4 -15.53 -37.03 -19.09
CA ILE A 4 -15.42 -35.63 -18.64
C ILE A 4 -14.63 -35.70 -17.36
N THR A 5 -13.55 -34.88 -17.23
CA THR A 5 -13.26 -34.37 -15.93
C THR A 5 -11.88 -34.43 -15.33
N LEU A 6 -10.87 -34.80 -16.00
CA LEU A 6 -9.53 -34.58 -15.45
C LEU A 6 -9.01 -33.15 -15.80
N ALA A 7 -9.38 -32.64 -16.99
CA ALA A 7 -8.94 -31.33 -17.47
C ALA A 7 -9.61 -30.15 -16.73
N HIS A 8 -10.85 -30.31 -16.26
CA HIS A 8 -11.58 -29.24 -15.55
C HIS A 8 -11.15 -29.09 -14.08
N LEU A 9 -10.63 -30.17 -13.47
CA LEU A 9 -10.14 -30.09 -12.08
C LEU A 9 -8.82 -29.35 -11.96
N VAL A 10 -7.98 -29.39 -13.00
CA VAL A 10 -6.68 -28.70 -13.04
C VAL A 10 -6.85 -27.19 -13.24
N ILE A 11 -7.88 -26.76 -13.96
CA ILE A 11 -8.11 -25.32 -14.24
C ILE A 11 -8.61 -24.59 -12.99
N ILE A 12 -9.37 -25.23 -12.11
CA ILE A 12 -9.88 -24.62 -10.88
C ILE A 12 -8.76 -24.42 -9.84
N ALA A 13 -7.73 -25.26 -9.86
CA ALA A 13 -6.59 -25.14 -8.94
C ALA A 13 -5.64 -23.98 -9.25
N ILE A 14 -5.70 -23.41 -10.47
CA ILE A 14 -4.78 -22.34 -10.88
C ILE A 14 -5.29 -20.93 -10.50
N PHE A 15 -6.59 -20.76 -10.27
CA PHE A 15 -7.17 -19.45 -9.91
C PHE A 15 -7.09 -19.09 -8.42
N GLY A 16 -6.60 -19.97 -7.56
CA GLY A 16 -6.53 -19.77 -6.09
C GLY A 16 -5.26 -19.12 -5.56
N LEU A 17 -4.31 -18.68 -6.39
CA LEU A 17 -2.98 -18.26 -5.95
C LEU A 17 -2.70 -16.76 -6.00
N SER A 18 -3.71 -15.91 -6.01
CA SER A 18 -3.51 -14.47 -5.77
C SER A 18 -3.26 -14.22 -4.28
N ALA A 19 -2.05 -14.49 -3.85
CA ALA A 19 -1.67 -14.50 -2.43
C ALA A 19 -1.34 -13.11 -1.86
N CYS A 20 -1.39 -12.07 -2.67
CA CYS A 20 -1.08 -10.70 -2.27
C CYS A 20 -2.15 -9.74 -2.80
N GLY A 21 -2.58 -8.81 -1.95
CA GLY A 21 -3.58 -7.83 -2.32
C GLY A 21 -3.36 -6.50 -1.61
N THR A 22 -3.76 -5.42 -2.29
CA THR A 22 -3.78 -4.08 -1.71
C THR A 22 -5.12 -3.46 -1.97
N SER A 23 -5.76 -2.94 -0.93
CA SER A 23 -7.10 -2.35 -0.98
C SER A 23 -7.11 -0.92 -0.46
N LEU A 24 -8.03 -0.13 -0.99
CA LEU A 24 -8.27 1.26 -0.61
C LEU A 24 -9.62 1.37 0.10
N LYS A 25 -9.62 2.03 1.26
CA LYS A 25 -10.84 2.39 1.97
C LYS A 25 -10.90 3.90 2.15
N VAL A 26 -11.82 4.55 1.46
CA VAL A 26 -12.01 6.00 1.57
C VAL A 26 -12.76 6.30 2.88
N LYS A 27 -12.19 7.17 3.72
CA LYS A 27 -12.78 7.61 5.00
C LYS A 27 -13.49 8.96 4.86
N LYS A 28 -12.94 9.84 4.03
CA LYS A 28 -13.52 11.13 3.66
C LYS A 28 -13.44 11.23 2.14
N GLU A 29 -14.48 11.80 1.54
CA GLU A 29 -14.62 11.88 0.08
C GLU A 29 -13.34 12.40 -0.56
N PHE A 30 -12.79 11.62 -1.49
CA PHE A 30 -11.51 11.90 -2.14
C PHE A 30 -11.73 12.14 -3.62
N SER A 31 -11.43 13.35 -4.05
CA SER A 31 -11.25 13.66 -5.47
C SER A 31 -9.77 13.92 -5.72
N PRO A 32 -9.11 13.20 -6.65
CA PRO A 32 -7.73 13.48 -7.01
C PRO A 32 -7.57 14.94 -7.40
N ILE A 33 -6.63 15.65 -6.77
CA ILE A 33 -6.43 17.06 -7.00
C ILE A 33 -5.55 17.23 -8.24
N THR A 34 -6.16 17.61 -9.36
CA THR A 34 -5.46 17.80 -10.62
C THR A 34 -4.48 18.97 -10.51
N GLY A 35 -3.21 18.75 -10.84
CA GLY A 35 -2.18 19.80 -10.87
C GLY A 35 -1.55 20.12 -9.50
N GLU A 36 -2.05 19.59 -8.39
CA GLU A 36 -1.50 19.83 -7.06
C GLU A 36 -0.19 19.07 -6.85
N LYS A 37 0.75 19.70 -6.16
CA LYS A 37 1.99 19.08 -5.70
C LYS A 37 1.86 18.67 -4.24
N PHE A 38 2.64 17.68 -3.84
CA PHE A 38 2.60 17.08 -2.53
C PHE A 38 3.95 17.10 -1.85
N ALA A 39 3.95 17.44 -0.56
CA ALA A 39 5.00 17.10 0.38
C ALA A 39 4.42 16.09 1.37
N TYR A 40 5.19 15.09 1.78
CA TYR A 40 4.68 14.10 2.71
C TYR A 40 5.53 13.99 3.98
N GLN A 41 4.88 13.50 5.04
CA GLN A 41 5.50 13.08 6.29
C GLN A 41 5.03 11.66 6.60
N ILE A 42 5.95 10.82 7.11
CA ILE A 42 5.63 9.47 7.55
C ILE A 42 5.86 9.36 9.05
N SER A 43 4.93 8.71 9.73
CA SER A 43 5.08 8.25 11.10
C SER A 43 4.55 6.83 11.25
N SER A 44 4.98 6.12 12.28
CA SER A 44 4.45 4.80 12.61
C SER A 44 3.99 4.77 14.06
N LYS A 45 2.79 4.24 14.30
CA LYS A 45 2.25 3.98 15.64
C LYS A 45 2.63 2.61 16.16
N VAL A 46 3.28 1.80 15.33
CA VAL A 46 3.68 0.42 15.62
C VAL A 46 5.16 0.23 15.32
N ALA A 47 5.78 -0.77 15.95
CA ALA A 47 7.17 -1.11 15.65
C ALA A 47 7.29 -1.58 14.19
N MET A 48 8.12 -0.91 13.40
CA MET A 48 8.44 -1.27 12.02
C MET A 48 9.97 -1.26 11.86
N PRO A 49 10.58 -2.32 11.30
CA PRO A 49 12.03 -2.35 11.06
C PRO A 49 12.48 -1.24 10.12
N ASP A 50 13.64 -0.63 10.39
CA ASP A 50 14.19 0.45 9.55
C ASP A 50 14.29 0.05 8.08
N LYS A 51 14.68 -1.19 7.80
CA LYS A 51 14.74 -1.70 6.43
C LYS A 51 13.39 -1.61 5.72
N ALA A 52 12.30 -1.98 6.39
CA ALA A 52 10.95 -1.92 5.82
C ALA A 52 10.48 -0.47 5.64
N MET A 53 10.77 0.39 6.61
CA MET A 53 10.49 1.83 6.50
C MET A 53 11.24 2.46 5.32
N ASN A 54 12.51 2.09 5.13
CA ASN A 54 13.34 2.60 4.03
C ASN A 54 12.81 2.14 2.67
N ILE A 55 12.36 0.88 2.52
CA ILE A 55 11.73 0.38 1.29
C ILE A 55 10.47 1.20 0.98
N PHE A 56 9.60 1.38 1.97
CA PHE A 56 8.37 2.14 1.82
C PHE A 56 8.63 3.58 1.39
N LYS A 57 9.56 4.25 2.09
CA LYS A 57 9.95 5.64 1.81
C LYS A 57 10.56 5.78 0.42
N ALA A 58 11.52 4.94 0.06
CA ALA A 58 12.18 4.97 -1.23
C ALA A 58 11.17 4.79 -2.39
N ARG A 59 10.16 3.92 -2.20
CA ARG A 59 9.12 3.72 -3.19
C ARG A 59 8.21 4.93 -3.33
N LEU A 60 7.79 5.54 -2.21
CA LEU A 60 7.00 6.78 -2.22
C LEU A 60 7.74 7.91 -2.93
N ASP A 61 9.02 8.13 -2.60
CA ASP A 61 9.87 9.14 -3.22
C ASP A 61 9.93 8.94 -4.74
N SER A 62 10.31 7.73 -5.17
CA SER A 62 10.43 7.38 -6.58
C SER A 62 9.12 7.59 -7.37
N GLN A 63 8.00 7.15 -6.82
CA GLN A 63 6.69 7.28 -7.50
C GLN A 63 6.19 8.73 -7.53
N LEU A 64 6.41 9.48 -6.44
CA LEU A 64 6.00 10.87 -6.37
C LEU A 64 6.82 11.74 -7.33
N GLU A 65 8.13 11.51 -7.42
CA GLU A 65 9.01 12.16 -8.39
C GLU A 65 8.62 11.80 -9.83
N ALA A 66 8.40 10.52 -10.13
CA ALA A 66 7.99 10.05 -11.45
C ALA A 66 6.65 10.66 -11.90
N SER A 67 5.76 10.98 -10.95
CA SER A 67 4.50 11.67 -11.23
C SER A 67 4.64 13.16 -11.54
N GLY A 68 5.83 13.75 -11.29
CA GLY A 68 6.08 15.20 -11.38
C GLY A 68 5.36 16.03 -10.32
N LYS A 69 4.82 15.38 -9.28
CA LYS A 69 4.02 16.03 -8.23
C LYS A 69 4.75 16.19 -6.89
N SER A 70 6.02 15.86 -6.84
CA SER A 70 6.87 16.09 -5.66
C SER A 70 7.14 17.59 -5.46
N ALA A 71 7.12 18.03 -4.21
CA ALA A 71 7.55 19.36 -3.81
C ALA A 71 8.14 19.37 -2.39
N PRO A 72 9.05 20.31 -2.09
CA PRO A 72 9.55 20.48 -0.73
C PRO A 72 8.43 20.86 0.26
N ALA A 73 8.55 20.38 1.49
CA ALA A 73 7.64 20.75 2.56
C ALA A 73 7.67 22.27 2.80
N GLY A 74 6.50 22.87 3.09
CA GLY A 74 6.36 24.30 3.32
C GLY A 74 6.29 25.18 2.07
N THR A 75 6.36 24.59 0.88
CA THR A 75 6.18 25.33 -0.38
C THR A 75 4.72 25.81 -0.50
N LYS A 76 4.51 27.07 -0.85
CA LYS A 76 3.17 27.65 -1.03
C LYS A 76 2.40 26.92 -2.15
N GLY A 77 1.15 26.55 -1.89
CA GLY A 77 0.31 25.84 -2.86
C GLY A 77 0.57 24.33 -2.94
N VAL A 78 1.34 23.81 -2.00
CA VAL A 78 1.60 22.36 -1.87
C VAL A 78 0.71 21.80 -0.78
N SER A 79 0.08 20.65 -1.01
CA SER A 79 -0.67 19.94 0.04
C SER A 79 0.26 19.06 0.86
N GLN A 80 0.06 19.08 2.16
CA GLN A 80 0.76 18.20 3.07
C GLN A 80 0.04 16.87 3.19
N VAL A 81 0.74 15.78 2.89
CA VAL A 81 0.26 14.42 3.07
C VAL A 81 0.88 13.84 4.34
N VAL A 82 0.05 13.42 5.27
CA VAL A 82 0.48 12.76 6.51
C VAL A 82 0.14 11.28 6.41
N ILE A 83 1.17 10.44 6.34
CA ILE A 83 1.04 8.98 6.26
C ILE A 83 1.34 8.41 7.63
N ILE A 84 0.38 7.70 8.22
CA ILE A 84 0.51 7.09 9.54
C ILE A 84 0.35 5.58 9.39
N ILE A 85 1.41 4.82 9.64
CA ILE A 85 1.36 3.37 9.67
C ILE A 85 0.72 2.96 10.99
N THR A 86 -0.45 2.32 10.91
CA THR A 86 -1.25 1.91 12.06
C THR A 86 -1.16 0.42 12.37
N THR A 87 -0.78 -0.38 11.37
CA THR A 87 -0.56 -1.82 11.52
C THR A 87 0.64 -2.25 10.70
N TYR A 88 1.52 -3.02 11.30
CA TYR A 88 2.64 -3.70 10.65
C TYR A 88 2.81 -5.07 11.31
N ASP A 89 2.13 -6.06 10.80
CA ASP A 89 2.17 -7.43 11.30
C ASP A 89 2.77 -8.36 10.24
N MET A 90 4.01 -8.77 10.46
CA MET A 90 4.80 -9.58 9.53
C MET A 90 5.19 -10.89 10.18
N ARG A 91 4.73 -11.97 9.57
CA ARG A 91 5.12 -13.32 9.99
C ARG A 91 6.62 -13.54 9.85
N SER A 92 7.22 -14.21 10.81
CA SER A 92 8.62 -14.60 10.71
C SER A 92 8.83 -15.60 9.54
N SER A 93 10.03 -15.61 8.98
CA SER A 93 10.40 -16.61 7.95
C SER A 93 10.25 -18.04 8.47
N ALA A 94 10.55 -18.26 9.77
CA ALA A 94 10.37 -19.57 10.40
C ALA A 94 8.88 -19.96 10.46
N THR A 95 8.00 -19.03 10.85
CA THR A 95 6.56 -19.26 10.87
C THR A 95 6.03 -19.61 9.48
N LYS A 96 6.47 -18.87 8.44
CA LYS A 96 6.10 -19.14 7.05
C LYS A 96 6.59 -20.52 6.57
N ALA A 97 7.83 -20.89 6.92
CA ALA A 97 8.42 -22.17 6.53
C ALA A 97 7.74 -23.37 7.20
N LEU A 98 7.34 -23.23 8.49
CA LEU A 98 6.73 -24.32 9.24
C LEU A 98 5.25 -24.51 8.97
N LEU A 99 4.50 -23.41 8.86
CA LEU A 99 3.04 -23.44 8.76
C LEU A 99 2.51 -23.15 7.34
N GLY A 100 3.38 -22.69 6.45
CA GLY A 100 3.01 -22.40 5.06
C GLY A 100 1.83 -21.41 4.98
N ILE A 101 0.82 -21.75 4.18
CA ILE A 101 -0.39 -20.93 4.00
C ILE A 101 -1.26 -20.85 5.26
N PHE A 102 -1.10 -21.76 6.23
CA PHE A 102 -1.84 -21.74 7.49
C PHE A 102 -1.23 -20.77 8.51
N ALA A 103 -0.10 -20.15 8.20
CA ALA A 103 0.55 -19.17 9.07
C ALA A 103 -0.22 -17.84 9.23
N GLY A 104 -1.36 -17.68 8.57
CA GLY A 104 -2.10 -16.43 8.51
C GLY A 104 -1.64 -15.51 7.38
N LYS A 105 -1.73 -14.20 7.56
CA LYS A 105 -1.32 -13.20 6.56
C LYS A 105 -0.34 -12.17 7.14
N ASP A 106 0.59 -11.69 6.31
CA ASP A 106 1.28 -10.44 6.58
C ASP A 106 0.29 -9.29 6.34
N THR A 107 0.34 -8.25 7.14
CA THR A 107 -0.59 -7.11 6.98
C THR A 107 0.14 -5.80 7.28
N MET A 108 -0.10 -4.81 6.43
CA MET A 108 0.29 -3.42 6.67
C MET A 108 -0.90 -2.51 6.40
N ILE A 109 -1.19 -1.60 7.35
CA ILE A 109 -2.27 -0.62 7.20
C ILE A 109 -1.69 0.76 7.42
N SER A 110 -2.02 1.69 6.53
CA SER A 110 -1.66 3.10 6.64
C SER A 110 -2.90 3.98 6.50
N THR A 111 -3.04 4.95 7.37
CA THR A 111 -3.97 6.08 7.19
C THR A 111 -3.22 7.21 6.49
N VAL A 112 -3.85 7.81 5.49
CA VAL A 112 -3.30 8.92 4.71
C VAL A 112 -4.25 10.10 4.82
N ASP A 113 -3.77 11.19 5.43
CA ASP A 113 -4.51 12.44 5.58
C ASP A 113 -3.88 13.51 4.69
N ILE A 114 -4.70 14.19 3.89
CA ILE A 114 -4.29 15.33 3.07
C ILE A 114 -4.75 16.59 3.79
N LYS A 115 -3.80 17.42 4.19
CA LYS A 115 -4.04 18.62 4.96
C LYS A 115 -3.86 19.89 4.14
N ASP A 116 -4.70 20.88 4.41
CA ASP A 116 -4.46 22.25 4.01
C ASP A 116 -3.38 22.84 4.91
N LEU A 117 -2.33 23.39 4.30
CA LEU A 117 -1.21 23.99 5.07
C LEU A 117 -1.59 25.29 5.81
N ASN A 118 -2.64 26.00 5.35
CA ASN A 118 -3.04 27.25 5.96
C ASN A 118 -3.96 27.06 7.16
N THR A 119 -4.93 26.13 7.03
CA THR A 119 -5.95 25.87 8.07
C THR A 119 -5.61 24.67 8.95
N ASN A 120 -4.64 23.83 8.53
CA ASN A 120 -4.32 22.54 9.14
C ASN A 120 -5.51 21.55 9.16
N GLU A 121 -6.56 21.82 8.41
CA GLU A 121 -7.73 20.96 8.31
C GLU A 121 -7.46 19.77 7.38
N ILE A 122 -8.03 18.62 7.73
CA ILE A 122 -8.00 17.44 6.86
C ILE A 122 -9.03 17.63 5.75
N LYS A 123 -8.55 17.89 4.54
CA LYS A 123 -9.37 17.97 3.32
C LYS A 123 -9.88 16.59 2.90
N ASN A 124 -8.97 15.61 2.90
CA ASN A 124 -9.24 14.24 2.45
C ASN A 124 -8.57 13.24 3.37
N SER A 125 -9.15 12.07 3.51
CA SER A 125 -8.57 10.98 4.29
C SER A 125 -8.95 9.62 3.70
N PHE A 126 -7.97 8.72 3.61
CA PHE A 126 -8.19 7.36 3.18
C PHE A 126 -7.26 6.38 3.91
N GLU A 127 -7.61 5.11 3.85
CA GLU A 127 -6.82 4.03 4.42
C GLU A 127 -6.42 3.06 3.32
N VAL A 128 -5.19 2.63 3.36
CA VAL A 128 -4.66 1.57 2.48
C VAL A 128 -4.29 0.38 3.34
N GLU A 129 -4.86 -0.77 3.01
CA GLU A 129 -4.52 -2.06 3.57
C GLU A 129 -3.81 -2.90 2.51
N SER A 130 -2.63 -3.41 2.81
CA SER A 130 -1.93 -4.41 2.01
C SER A 130 -1.77 -5.68 2.81
N PHE A 131 -1.93 -6.83 2.15
CA PHE A 131 -1.75 -8.14 2.77
C PHE A 131 -1.04 -9.12 1.85
N ASN A 132 -0.36 -10.09 2.45
CA ASN A 132 0.28 -11.19 1.74
C ASN A 132 0.06 -12.49 2.51
N THR A 133 -0.58 -13.46 1.85
CA THR A 133 -0.82 -14.81 2.40
C THR A 133 0.19 -15.84 1.90
N SER A 134 1.14 -15.44 1.04
CA SER A 134 2.16 -16.35 0.50
C SER A 134 3.04 -16.94 1.60
N ALA A 135 3.34 -18.21 1.49
CA ALA A 135 4.33 -18.89 2.34
C ALA A 135 5.77 -18.44 2.03
N TYR A 136 6.03 -17.92 0.84
CA TYR A 136 7.37 -17.57 0.37
C TYR A 136 7.42 -16.13 -0.15
N GLY A 137 8.30 -15.32 0.42
CA GLY A 137 8.59 -13.96 -0.07
C GLY A 137 7.43 -12.99 0.05
N GLY A 138 7.48 -11.95 -0.77
CA GLY A 138 6.35 -11.03 -0.96
C GLY A 138 6.21 -9.88 0.03
N THR A 139 6.95 -9.87 1.16
CA THR A 139 6.82 -8.77 2.13
C THR A 139 7.28 -7.44 1.55
N ASN A 140 8.40 -7.41 0.82
CA ASN A 140 8.90 -6.17 0.21
C ASN A 140 7.94 -5.67 -0.88
N SER A 141 7.49 -6.56 -1.78
CA SER A 141 6.53 -6.16 -2.83
C SER A 141 5.21 -5.67 -2.26
N MET A 142 4.73 -6.25 -1.15
CA MET A 142 3.54 -5.78 -0.47
C MET A 142 3.71 -4.35 0.07
N ILE A 143 4.88 -4.02 0.63
CA ILE A 143 5.22 -2.67 1.10
C ILE A 143 5.28 -1.69 -0.08
N GLU A 144 5.88 -2.10 -1.20
CA GLU A 144 5.96 -1.30 -2.43
C GLU A 144 4.57 -1.09 -3.06
N ASP A 145 3.74 -2.14 -3.15
CA ASP A 145 2.37 -2.05 -3.66
C ASP A 145 1.51 -1.08 -2.83
N GLN A 146 1.72 -1.04 -1.52
CA GLN A 146 1.04 -0.06 -0.65
C GLN A 146 1.47 1.37 -0.98
N ALA A 147 2.77 1.63 -1.13
CA ALA A 147 3.27 2.92 -1.54
C ALA A 147 2.73 3.34 -2.91
N ASP A 148 2.71 2.41 -3.88
CA ASP A 148 2.17 2.62 -5.22
C ASP A 148 0.68 3.02 -5.18
N LEU A 149 -0.13 2.32 -4.37
CA LEU A 149 -1.55 2.65 -4.26
C LEU A 149 -1.78 4.01 -3.58
N ILE A 150 -0.97 4.36 -2.58
CA ILE A 150 -1.03 5.70 -1.97
C ILE A 150 -0.76 6.77 -3.03
N ILE A 151 0.34 6.68 -3.77
CA ILE A 151 0.70 7.68 -4.78
C ILE A 151 -0.31 7.71 -5.93
N LYS A 152 -0.76 6.56 -6.41
CA LYS A 152 -1.82 6.47 -7.42
C LYS A 152 -3.09 7.19 -6.97
N THR A 153 -3.49 6.99 -5.70
CA THR A 153 -4.67 7.63 -5.15
C THR A 153 -4.48 9.15 -5.06
N LEU A 154 -3.33 9.62 -4.58
CA LEU A 154 -3.01 11.05 -4.49
C LEU A 154 -2.96 11.73 -5.86
N THR A 155 -2.39 11.07 -6.85
CA THR A 155 -2.09 11.69 -8.15
C THR A 155 -3.19 11.49 -9.19
N GLY A 156 -4.10 10.56 -8.97
CA GLY A 156 -5.14 10.20 -9.94
C GLY A 156 -4.61 9.52 -11.20
N VAL A 157 -3.34 9.12 -11.22
CA VAL A 157 -2.71 8.47 -12.38
C VAL A 157 -3.04 6.98 -12.39
N PRO A 158 -3.64 6.42 -13.46
CA PRO A 158 -3.88 4.99 -13.57
C PRO A 158 -2.55 4.20 -13.59
N LYS A 159 -2.54 3.02 -12.99
CA LYS A 159 -1.41 2.08 -13.14
C LYS A 159 -1.27 1.72 -14.64
N LYS A 160 -0.11 2.03 -15.25
CA LYS A 160 0.22 1.53 -16.59
C LYS A 160 0.51 0.03 -16.56
#